data_0edbc014e79c9d4d0b40bdff8ffd3a58
#
_entry.id   0edbc014e79c9d4d0b40bdff8ffd3a58
#
_cell.length_a   1.000
_cell.length_b   1.000
_cell.length_c   1.000
_cell.angle_alpha   90.00
_cell.angle_beta   90.00
_cell.angle_gamma   90.00
#
_symmetry.space_group_name_H-M   'P 1'
#
loop_
_entity.id
_entity.type
_entity.pdbx_description
1 polymer ?
#
loop_
_entity_poly.entity_id
_entity_poly.type
_entity_poly.pdbx_seq_one_letter_code
_entity_poly.pdbx_strand_id
1 'polypeptide(L)'
;MNNLTKQLANLYGPRWKELKQQFDAKGIKVRSPFMLGVALERNNQGGYVDESWWTDADLKVMVFGQEPLNWPMPILDDGSQVQSDDFVELYQRFYSDNYKGEYFLTDSDNHLAKNKFFSMGFNGIISGIKDFVLGEQYSDKKVAYLWNNISKLSVGGRNGVCKEIHELEKKYFHVIPQEIEITKPDVLIFLTGPGQNTYYSYIQENFNVKGSPMPLAGNDIDAVAKLDIEGVSLAYKTYHPTATKDGDRGIKDAEKWQYYHAIFDDMKEHLDDIFNNK
;
A
#
# COMPACT_ATOMS: atom_id res chain seq x y z
N MET A 1 -24.45 8.51 3.50
CA MET A 1 -23.24 8.13 2.77
C MET A 1 -22.41 7.19 3.65
N ASN A 2 -22.06 6.03 3.12
CA ASN A 2 -21.09 5.15 3.81
C ASN A 2 -19.70 5.77 3.64
N ASN A 3 -19.24 6.47 4.66
CA ASN A 3 -17.94 7.08 4.69
C ASN A 3 -16.89 5.96 4.90
N LEU A 4 -15.94 5.80 3.97
CA LEU A 4 -14.89 4.77 4.02
C LEU A 4 -14.02 4.93 5.26
N THR A 5 -13.66 6.15 5.59
CA THR A 5 -12.87 6.49 6.79
C THR A 5 -13.55 5.98 8.05
N LYS A 6 -14.87 6.15 8.17
CA LYS A 6 -15.63 5.65 9.32
C LYS A 6 -15.68 4.11 9.35
N GLN A 7 -15.77 3.46 8.19
CA GLN A 7 -15.73 2.00 8.12
C GLN A 7 -14.35 1.48 8.55
N LEU A 8 -13.27 2.12 8.09
CA LEU A 8 -11.90 1.80 8.47
C LEU A 8 -11.66 2.05 9.97
N ALA A 9 -12.11 3.18 10.53
CA ALA A 9 -12.00 3.45 11.95
C ALA A 9 -12.73 2.39 12.80
N ASN A 10 -13.92 1.99 12.39
CA ASN A 10 -14.68 0.92 13.05
C ASN A 10 -13.96 -0.45 12.94
N LEU A 11 -13.25 -0.70 11.86
CA LEU A 11 -12.43 -1.90 11.68
C LEU A 11 -11.24 -1.91 12.64
N TYR A 12 -10.53 -0.79 12.75
CA TYR A 12 -9.28 -0.71 13.52
C TYR A 12 -9.49 -0.64 15.03
N GLY A 13 -10.48 0.12 15.49
CA GLY A 13 -10.63 0.44 16.92
C GLY A 13 -10.60 -0.77 17.85
N PRO A 14 -11.50 -1.76 17.67
CA PRO A 14 -11.52 -2.95 18.53
C PRO A 14 -10.23 -3.78 18.43
N ARG A 15 -9.71 -3.96 17.22
CA ARG A 15 -8.50 -4.76 16.95
C ARG A 15 -7.25 -4.14 17.51
N TRP A 16 -7.11 -2.81 17.38
CA TRP A 16 -5.99 -2.07 17.97
C TRP A 16 -6.00 -2.17 19.50
N LYS A 17 -7.16 -2.02 20.13
CA LYS A 17 -7.30 -2.15 21.57
C LYS A 17 -6.81 -3.51 22.07
N GLU A 18 -7.20 -4.57 21.40
CA GLU A 18 -6.81 -5.93 21.74
C GLU A 18 -5.31 -6.18 21.51
N LEU A 19 -4.80 -5.78 20.35
CA LEU A 19 -3.38 -5.88 20.01
C LEU A 19 -2.51 -5.12 21.00
N LYS A 20 -2.90 -3.88 21.35
CA LYS A 20 -2.18 -3.05 22.31
C LYS A 20 -2.07 -3.71 23.67
N GLN A 21 -3.14 -4.35 24.15
CA GLN A 21 -3.11 -5.11 25.41
C GLN A 21 -2.06 -6.24 25.36
N GLN A 22 -1.90 -6.91 24.23
CA GLN A 22 -0.88 -7.96 24.08
C GLN A 22 0.54 -7.39 24.09
N PHE A 23 0.75 -6.23 23.48
CA PHE A 23 2.04 -5.56 23.51
C PHE A 23 2.40 -5.09 24.92
N ASP A 24 1.46 -4.45 25.62
CA ASP A 24 1.65 -3.99 26.99
C ASP A 24 1.97 -5.17 27.93
N ALA A 25 1.24 -6.29 27.81
CA ALA A 25 1.47 -7.49 28.63
C ALA A 25 2.84 -8.15 28.39
N LYS A 26 3.40 -7.99 27.20
CA LYS A 26 4.71 -8.54 26.80
C LYS A 26 5.86 -7.53 26.94
N GLY A 27 5.58 -6.29 27.29
CA GLY A 27 6.57 -5.21 27.31
C GLY A 27 7.14 -4.87 25.93
N ILE A 28 6.38 -5.16 24.86
CA ILE A 28 6.80 -4.89 23.48
C ILE A 28 6.51 -3.43 23.14
N LYS A 29 7.54 -2.69 22.78
CA LYS A 29 7.40 -1.32 22.26
C LYS A 29 7.23 -1.37 20.75
N VAL A 30 5.99 -1.23 20.30
CA VAL A 30 5.65 -1.16 18.88
C VAL A 30 5.72 0.29 18.39
N ARG A 31 6.16 0.47 17.17
CA ARG A 31 6.03 1.75 16.47
C ARG A 31 4.66 1.84 15.81
N SER A 32 4.35 3.02 15.32
CA SER A 32 3.07 3.35 14.71
C SER A 32 2.58 2.26 13.75
N PRO A 33 1.47 1.57 14.04
CA PRO A 33 0.87 0.65 13.09
C PRO A 33 0.39 1.41 11.87
N PHE A 34 0.42 0.76 10.70
CA PHE A 34 -0.14 1.34 9.49
C PHE A 34 -1.67 1.16 9.49
N MET A 35 -2.39 2.27 9.48
CA MET A 35 -3.86 2.30 9.39
C MET A 35 -4.26 3.21 8.23
N LEU A 36 -5.00 2.68 7.25
CA LEU A 36 -5.41 3.45 6.08
C LEU A 36 -6.25 4.66 6.45
N GLY A 37 -5.91 5.81 5.83
CA GLY A 37 -6.75 6.98 5.73
C GLY A 37 -7.05 7.28 4.26
N VAL A 38 -8.28 7.58 3.93
CA VAL A 38 -8.72 7.80 2.54
C VAL A 38 -9.09 9.26 2.27
N ALA A 39 -9.55 10.00 3.27
CA ALA A 39 -9.95 11.39 3.09
C ALA A 39 -8.75 12.33 2.87
N LEU A 40 -8.86 13.25 1.91
CA LEU A 40 -7.79 14.18 1.53
C LEU A 40 -7.97 15.59 2.09
N GLU A 41 -9.20 16.04 2.32
CA GLU A 41 -9.47 17.42 2.74
C GLU A 41 -9.75 17.53 4.24
N ARG A 42 -9.36 18.65 4.84
CA ARG A 42 -9.78 19.05 6.17
C ARG A 42 -11.01 19.95 6.10
N ASN A 43 -12.02 19.64 6.88
CA ASN A 43 -13.13 20.56 7.09
C ASN A 43 -12.76 21.67 8.09
N ASN A 44 -13.60 22.70 8.20
CA ASN A 44 -13.40 23.85 9.09
C ASN A 44 -13.39 23.49 10.60
N GLN A 45 -13.75 22.26 10.94
CA GLN A 45 -13.79 21.72 12.31
C GLN A 45 -12.57 20.83 12.60
N GLY A 46 -11.62 20.74 11.67
CA GLY A 46 -10.40 19.96 11.79
C GLY A 46 -10.53 18.47 11.43
N GLY A 47 -11.72 17.99 11.06
CA GLY A 47 -11.92 16.62 10.57
C GLY A 47 -11.51 16.48 9.11
N TYR A 48 -11.12 15.27 8.71
CA TYR A 48 -10.84 14.95 7.31
C TYR A 48 -12.12 14.52 6.60
N VAL A 49 -12.34 15.08 5.44
CA VAL A 49 -13.48 14.82 4.55
C VAL A 49 -12.99 14.68 3.11
N ASP A 50 -13.87 14.41 2.18
CA ASP A 50 -13.61 14.18 0.78
C ASP A 50 -12.85 12.87 0.48
N GLU A 51 -13.65 11.86 0.25
CA GLU A 51 -13.21 10.54 -0.24
C GLU A 51 -13.51 10.37 -1.74
N SER A 52 -14.04 11.44 -2.40
CA SER A 52 -14.51 11.39 -3.79
C SER A 52 -13.37 11.06 -4.77
N TRP A 53 -12.14 11.52 -4.47
CA TRP A 53 -10.98 11.19 -5.28
C TRP A 53 -10.77 9.67 -5.44
N TRP A 54 -11.17 8.88 -4.41
CA TRP A 54 -11.10 7.43 -4.45
C TRP A 54 -12.43 6.81 -4.89
N THR A 55 -13.57 7.24 -4.32
CA THR A 55 -14.87 6.62 -4.59
C THR A 55 -15.30 6.79 -6.04
N ASP A 56 -15.02 7.94 -6.64
CA ASP A 56 -15.44 8.32 -7.99
C ASP A 56 -14.39 8.03 -9.07
N ALA A 57 -13.30 7.35 -8.70
CA ALA A 57 -12.27 6.96 -9.65
C ALA A 57 -12.76 5.82 -10.56
N ASP A 58 -12.43 5.94 -11.86
CA ASP A 58 -12.67 4.91 -12.87
C ASP A 58 -11.75 3.69 -12.67
N LEU A 59 -10.51 3.94 -12.20
CA LEU A 59 -9.53 2.91 -11.89
C LEU A 59 -8.94 3.16 -10.50
N LYS A 60 -9.00 2.16 -9.63
CA LYS A 60 -8.50 2.21 -8.25
C LYS A 60 -7.30 1.30 -8.10
N VAL A 61 -6.14 1.88 -7.88
CA VAL A 61 -4.88 1.16 -7.76
C VAL A 61 -4.38 1.21 -6.32
N MET A 62 -4.17 0.08 -5.69
CA MET A 62 -3.55 0.00 -4.36
C MET A 62 -2.14 -0.57 -4.48
N VAL A 63 -1.16 0.20 -3.99
CA VAL A 63 0.25 -0.17 -4.04
C VAL A 63 0.71 -0.55 -2.64
N PHE A 64 1.16 -1.79 -2.48
CA PHE A 64 1.66 -2.32 -1.22
C PHE A 64 3.18 -2.18 -1.10
N GLY A 65 3.62 -1.56 0.00
CA GLY A 65 4.98 -1.69 0.51
C GLY A 65 5.11 -2.88 1.46
N GLN A 66 6.28 -2.98 2.10
CA GLN A 66 6.60 -4.06 3.04
C GLN A 66 5.98 -3.79 4.42
N GLU A 67 6.54 -2.84 5.17
CA GLU A 67 6.12 -2.45 6.52
C GLU A 67 6.31 -0.95 6.77
N PRO A 68 5.66 -0.36 7.80
CA PRO A 68 5.76 1.07 8.13
C PRO A 68 7.08 1.39 8.85
N LEU A 69 8.21 1.36 8.15
CA LEU A 69 9.53 1.58 8.73
C LEU A 69 9.69 2.99 9.31
N ASN A 70 10.05 3.08 10.61
CA ASN A 70 10.34 4.34 11.31
C ASN A 70 9.26 5.43 11.25
N TRP A 71 8.02 5.06 11.01
CA TRP A 71 6.91 6.00 11.04
C TRP A 71 6.73 6.61 12.45
N PRO A 72 6.53 7.92 12.58
CA PRO A 72 6.40 8.54 13.91
C PRO A 72 5.13 8.09 14.62
N MET A 73 5.17 8.03 15.95
CA MET A 73 3.96 7.91 16.74
C MET A 73 3.19 9.24 16.71
N PRO A 74 1.85 9.21 16.67
CA PRO A 74 1.06 10.42 16.91
C PRO A 74 1.42 11.04 18.23
N ILE A 75 1.50 12.38 18.29
CA ILE A 75 1.73 13.16 19.50
C ILE A 75 0.41 13.81 19.85
N LEU A 76 -0.11 13.51 21.03
CA LEU A 76 -1.34 14.09 21.55
C LEU A 76 -1.00 15.21 22.53
N ASP A 77 -1.50 16.41 22.28
CA ASP A 77 -1.18 17.61 23.05
C ASP A 77 -1.68 17.54 24.51
N ASP A 78 -2.69 16.72 24.75
CA ASP A 78 -3.32 16.53 26.08
C ASP A 78 -2.72 15.39 26.90
N GLY A 79 -1.72 14.69 26.36
CA GLY A 79 -1.07 13.55 27.02
C GLY A 79 -1.95 12.29 27.11
N SER A 80 -3.06 12.24 26.39
CA SER A 80 -3.92 11.05 26.34
C SER A 80 -3.24 9.86 25.64
N GLN A 81 -3.81 8.67 25.81
CA GLN A 81 -3.30 7.47 25.14
C GLN A 81 -3.71 7.47 23.66
N VAL A 82 -2.75 7.18 22.79
CA VAL A 82 -2.96 7.05 21.34
C VAL A 82 -4.00 5.98 21.02
N GLN A 83 -5.02 6.36 20.27
CA GLN A 83 -6.09 5.49 19.80
C GLN A 83 -5.89 5.13 18.31
N SER A 84 -6.71 4.22 17.77
CA SER A 84 -6.68 3.87 16.35
C SER A 84 -6.94 5.07 15.44
N ASP A 85 -7.84 5.94 15.84
CA ASP A 85 -8.23 7.11 15.04
C ASP A 85 -7.08 8.10 14.86
N ASP A 86 -6.19 8.22 15.86
CA ASP A 86 -4.99 9.05 15.77
C ASP A 86 -4.03 8.53 14.68
N PHE A 87 -3.93 7.21 14.51
CA PHE A 87 -3.14 6.62 13.43
C PHE A 87 -3.80 6.84 12.07
N VAL A 88 -5.11 6.67 11.96
CA VAL A 88 -5.85 6.95 10.73
C VAL A 88 -5.66 8.43 10.34
N GLU A 89 -5.80 9.35 11.29
CA GLU A 89 -5.57 10.78 11.06
C GLU A 89 -4.13 11.08 10.62
N LEU A 90 -3.14 10.41 11.21
CA LEU A 90 -1.74 10.57 10.81
C LEU A 90 -1.53 10.25 9.32
N TYR A 91 -2.09 9.16 8.82
CA TYR A 91 -1.96 8.77 7.43
C TYR A 91 -2.81 9.62 6.49
N GLN A 92 -3.99 10.06 6.92
CA GLN A 92 -4.81 11.02 6.17
C GLN A 92 -4.08 12.36 6.01
N ARG A 93 -3.46 12.86 7.09
CA ARG A 93 -2.63 14.06 7.04
C ARG A 93 -1.45 13.88 6.09
N PHE A 94 -0.80 12.73 6.13
CA PHE A 94 0.29 12.42 5.21
C PHE A 94 -0.16 12.49 3.75
N TYR A 95 -1.33 11.93 3.41
CA TYR A 95 -1.90 12.05 2.07
C TYR A 95 -2.24 13.50 1.72
N SER A 96 -2.97 14.19 2.57
CA SER A 96 -3.37 15.60 2.38
C SER A 96 -2.18 16.53 2.13
N ASP A 97 -1.09 16.31 2.86
CA ASP A 97 0.09 17.17 2.77
C ASP A 97 0.97 16.84 1.56
N ASN A 98 1.04 15.58 1.15
CA ASN A 98 2.04 15.10 0.21
C ASN A 98 1.47 14.58 -1.13
N TYR A 99 0.22 14.15 -1.20
CA TYR A 99 -0.41 13.65 -2.42
C TYR A 99 -1.20 14.75 -3.13
N LYS A 100 -0.93 14.94 -4.41
CA LYS A 100 -1.57 15.98 -5.24
C LYS A 100 -2.54 15.40 -6.28
N GLY A 101 -3.14 14.25 -5.98
CA GLY A 101 -4.09 13.55 -6.85
C GLY A 101 -3.45 12.76 -7.99
N GLU A 102 -2.30 13.19 -8.48
CA GLU A 102 -1.58 12.56 -9.59
C GLU A 102 -0.17 12.06 -9.22
N TYR A 103 0.40 12.50 -8.10
CA TYR A 103 1.73 12.10 -7.63
C TYR A 103 1.96 12.49 -6.17
N PHE A 104 2.94 11.86 -5.54
CA PHE A 104 3.48 12.33 -4.27
C PHE A 104 4.57 13.37 -4.48
N LEU A 105 4.60 14.40 -3.63
CA LEU A 105 5.66 15.42 -3.65
C LEU A 105 7.00 14.77 -3.34
N THR A 106 7.88 14.73 -4.33
CA THR A 106 9.25 14.21 -4.23
C THR A 106 10.28 15.18 -4.81
N ASP A 107 9.97 16.47 -4.82
CA ASP A 107 10.91 17.53 -5.16
C ASP A 107 12.06 17.60 -4.16
N SER A 108 13.14 18.29 -4.53
CA SER A 108 14.40 18.28 -3.79
C SER A 108 14.29 18.72 -2.33
N ASP A 109 13.28 19.52 -2.02
CA ASP A 109 13.07 20.09 -0.69
C ASP A 109 12.17 19.22 0.19
N ASN A 110 11.50 18.21 -0.39
CA ASN A 110 10.64 17.31 0.32
C ASN A 110 11.41 16.07 0.83
N HIS A 111 11.17 15.69 2.08
CA HIS A 111 11.78 14.50 2.69
C HIS A 111 11.49 13.20 1.92
N LEU A 112 10.39 13.15 1.16
CA LEU A 112 10.02 11.99 0.34
C LEU A 112 10.92 11.83 -0.90
N ALA A 113 11.64 12.88 -1.35
CA ALA A 113 12.56 12.79 -2.47
C ALA A 113 13.63 11.69 -2.27
N LYS A 114 14.07 11.51 -1.02
CA LYS A 114 15.07 10.50 -0.64
C LYS A 114 14.46 9.13 -0.35
N ASN A 115 13.14 9.03 -0.25
CA ASN A 115 12.44 7.77 -0.02
C ASN A 115 12.12 7.09 -1.35
N LYS A 116 12.93 6.10 -1.72
CA LYS A 116 12.76 5.37 -2.99
C LYS A 116 11.41 4.69 -3.13
N PHE A 117 10.72 4.36 -2.04
CA PHE A 117 9.37 3.81 -2.13
C PHE A 117 8.41 4.82 -2.78
N PHE A 118 8.45 6.10 -2.36
CA PHE A 118 7.60 7.13 -2.95
C PHE A 118 8.16 7.65 -4.28
N SER A 119 9.44 8.00 -4.35
CA SER A 119 10.01 8.65 -5.54
C SER A 119 10.12 7.72 -6.76
N MET A 120 10.53 6.49 -6.57
CA MET A 120 10.69 5.51 -7.63
C MET A 120 9.53 4.51 -7.69
N GLY A 121 9.09 3.98 -6.54
CA GLY A 121 8.05 2.99 -6.48
C GLY A 121 6.68 3.60 -6.77
N PHE A 122 6.15 4.36 -5.85
CA PHE A 122 4.78 4.85 -5.93
C PHE A 122 4.58 5.83 -7.10
N ASN A 123 5.41 6.89 -7.20
CA ASN A 123 5.35 7.82 -8.31
C ASN A 123 5.71 7.17 -9.65
N GLY A 124 6.59 6.17 -9.64
CA GLY A 124 6.90 5.40 -10.83
C GLY A 124 5.69 4.61 -11.35
N ILE A 125 4.92 4.01 -10.45
CA ILE A 125 3.66 3.33 -10.81
C ILE A 125 2.64 4.35 -11.33
N ILE A 126 2.47 5.50 -10.66
CA ILE A 126 1.55 6.56 -11.10
C ILE A 126 1.90 7.03 -12.52
N SER A 127 3.16 7.45 -12.74
CA SER A 127 3.62 7.93 -14.04
C SER A 127 3.51 6.85 -15.12
N GLY A 128 3.90 5.61 -14.78
CA GLY A 128 3.83 4.51 -15.71
C GLY A 128 2.40 4.17 -16.14
N ILE A 129 1.45 4.17 -15.23
CA ILE A 129 0.04 3.96 -15.58
C ILE A 129 -0.45 5.11 -16.46
N LYS A 130 -0.16 6.36 -16.12
CA LYS A 130 -0.55 7.52 -16.90
C LYS A 130 0.04 7.49 -18.32
N ASP A 131 1.35 7.26 -18.43
CA ASP A 131 2.08 7.44 -19.68
C ASP A 131 2.01 6.21 -20.59
N PHE A 132 1.96 5.00 -20.04
CA PHE A 132 2.07 3.76 -20.82
C PHE A 132 0.79 2.92 -20.84
N VAL A 133 -0.04 2.98 -19.80
CA VAL A 133 -1.25 2.15 -19.68
C VAL A 133 -2.46 2.87 -20.27
N LEU A 134 -2.78 4.08 -19.79
CA LEU A 134 -3.97 4.81 -20.23
C LEU A 134 -3.81 5.36 -21.65
N GLY A 135 -2.68 5.98 -21.96
CA GLY A 135 -2.45 6.62 -23.25
C GLY A 135 -3.51 7.68 -23.57
N GLU A 136 -3.67 7.98 -24.88
CA GLU A 136 -4.69 8.94 -25.33
C GLU A 136 -6.12 8.39 -25.22
N GLN A 137 -6.29 7.08 -25.37
CA GLN A 137 -7.61 6.42 -25.41
C GLN A 137 -8.40 6.58 -24.11
N TYR A 138 -7.71 6.61 -22.95
CA TYR A 138 -8.29 6.68 -21.62
C TYR A 138 -7.84 7.92 -20.85
N SER A 139 -7.42 8.98 -21.56
CA SER A 139 -6.92 10.23 -20.96
C SER A 139 -7.95 10.98 -20.11
N ASP A 140 -9.25 10.71 -20.32
CA ASP A 140 -10.37 11.24 -19.56
C ASP A 140 -10.69 10.45 -18.29
N LYS A 141 -10.09 9.26 -18.13
CA LYS A 141 -10.35 8.39 -16.99
C LYS A 141 -9.64 8.87 -15.73
N LYS A 142 -10.39 8.87 -14.63
CA LYS A 142 -9.87 9.20 -13.30
C LYS A 142 -9.23 7.98 -12.67
N VAL A 143 -7.97 8.08 -12.31
CA VAL A 143 -7.26 7.02 -11.59
C VAL A 143 -6.91 7.49 -10.20
N ALA A 144 -7.22 6.68 -9.20
CA ALA A 144 -6.83 6.92 -7.82
C ALA A 144 -5.79 5.90 -7.35
N TYR A 145 -4.85 6.37 -6.53
CA TYR A 145 -3.74 5.56 -6.05
C TYR A 145 -3.68 5.57 -4.53
N LEU A 146 -3.81 4.42 -3.90
CA LEU A 146 -3.76 4.28 -2.44
C LEU A 146 -2.53 3.45 -2.03
N TRP A 147 -1.75 3.98 -1.08
CA TRP A 147 -0.66 3.24 -0.48
C TRP A 147 -1.16 2.35 0.64
N ASN A 148 -0.63 1.14 0.70
CA ASN A 148 -0.80 0.22 1.82
C ASN A 148 0.53 -0.48 2.16
N ASN A 149 0.57 -1.23 3.26
CA ASN A 149 1.68 -2.11 3.61
C ASN A 149 1.14 -3.52 3.88
N ILE A 150 1.88 -4.53 3.43
CA ILE A 150 1.49 -5.93 3.61
C ILE A 150 1.68 -6.40 5.05
N SER A 151 2.59 -5.78 5.80
CA SER A 151 2.63 -5.85 7.25
C SER A 151 2.23 -4.50 7.84
N LYS A 152 1.32 -4.51 8.79
CA LYS A 152 0.81 -3.29 9.45
C LYS A 152 1.69 -2.80 10.58
N LEU A 153 2.62 -3.63 11.01
CA LEU A 153 3.46 -3.37 12.16
C LEU A 153 4.93 -3.31 11.77
N SER A 154 5.72 -2.57 12.52
CA SER A 154 7.18 -2.59 12.42
C SER A 154 7.82 -2.65 13.80
N VAL A 155 9.01 -3.22 13.85
CA VAL A 155 9.86 -3.20 15.04
C VAL A 155 10.89 -2.09 14.89
N GLY A 156 10.97 -1.20 15.89
CA GLY A 156 11.86 -0.05 15.82
C GLY A 156 13.32 -0.42 15.53
N GLY A 157 13.90 0.23 14.51
CA GLY A 157 15.33 0.16 14.20
C GLY A 157 15.80 -1.07 13.43
N ARG A 158 14.91 -1.90 12.92
CA ARG A 158 15.23 -3.07 12.08
C ARG A 158 14.38 -3.09 10.83
N ASN A 159 14.96 -3.53 9.72
CA ASN A 159 14.21 -3.89 8.53
C ASN A 159 13.56 -5.26 8.75
N GLY A 160 12.33 -5.42 8.27
CA GLY A 160 11.56 -6.63 8.39
C GLY A 160 10.82 -6.77 9.72
N VAL A 161 9.82 -7.63 9.71
CA VAL A 161 8.98 -7.93 10.87
C VAL A 161 9.47 -9.23 11.51
N CYS A 162 9.73 -9.22 12.81
CA CYS A 162 10.10 -10.46 13.50
C CYS A 162 8.87 -11.38 13.64
N LYS A 163 9.13 -12.69 13.67
CA LYS A 163 8.08 -13.71 13.74
C LYS A 163 7.07 -13.46 14.86
N GLU A 164 7.53 -13.07 16.05
CA GLU A 164 6.63 -12.83 17.19
C GLU A 164 5.64 -11.69 16.92
N ILE A 165 6.10 -10.59 16.32
CA ILE A 165 5.24 -9.45 15.97
C ILE A 165 4.28 -9.83 14.86
N HIS A 166 4.73 -10.57 13.86
CA HIS A 166 3.88 -11.06 12.77
C HIS A 166 2.77 -11.97 13.29
N GLU A 167 3.06 -12.89 14.19
CA GLU A 167 2.05 -13.77 14.81
C GLU A 167 1.01 -12.98 15.62
N LEU A 168 1.43 -11.90 16.31
CA LEU A 168 0.50 -11.02 17.01
C LEU A 168 -0.36 -10.22 16.03
N GLU A 169 0.23 -9.69 14.96
CA GLU A 169 -0.50 -9.01 13.89
C GLU A 169 -1.54 -9.93 13.28
N LYS A 170 -1.14 -11.13 12.86
CA LYS A 170 -2.01 -12.14 12.26
C LYS A 170 -3.18 -12.51 13.16
N LYS A 171 -2.94 -12.62 14.47
CA LYS A 171 -3.98 -13.03 15.42
C LYS A 171 -4.93 -11.90 15.82
N TYR A 172 -4.42 -10.69 16.01
CA TYR A 172 -5.18 -9.61 16.64
C TYR A 172 -5.45 -8.41 15.72
N PHE A 173 -4.70 -8.29 14.62
CA PHE A 173 -4.77 -7.15 13.70
C PHE A 173 -4.78 -7.56 12.22
N HIS A 174 -5.38 -8.68 11.90
CA HIS A 174 -5.57 -9.16 10.53
C HIS A 174 -6.67 -8.33 9.85
N VAL A 175 -6.31 -7.16 9.32
CA VAL A 175 -7.24 -6.13 8.82
C VAL A 175 -7.26 -6.00 7.30
N ILE A 176 -6.21 -6.43 6.60
CA ILE A 176 -6.05 -6.23 5.15
C ILE A 176 -7.24 -6.79 4.35
N PRO A 177 -7.78 -7.99 4.59
CA PRO A 177 -8.93 -8.48 3.83
C PRO A 177 -10.13 -7.54 3.90
N GLN A 178 -10.44 -7.00 5.08
CA GLN A 178 -11.54 -6.06 5.27
C GLN A 178 -11.23 -4.67 4.70
N GLU A 179 -9.96 -4.23 4.71
CA GLU A 179 -9.55 -3.00 4.02
C GLU A 179 -9.85 -3.09 2.52
N ILE A 180 -9.58 -4.25 1.90
CA ILE A 180 -9.90 -4.50 0.49
C ILE A 180 -11.40 -4.51 0.25
N GLU A 181 -12.18 -5.16 1.11
CA GLU A 181 -13.65 -5.15 1.01
C GLU A 181 -14.25 -3.73 1.13
N ILE A 182 -13.65 -2.87 1.97
CA ILE A 182 -14.09 -1.49 2.17
C ILE A 182 -13.66 -0.61 0.99
N THR A 183 -12.39 -0.68 0.59
CA THR A 183 -11.80 0.23 -0.40
C THR A 183 -12.03 -0.21 -1.85
N LYS A 184 -12.22 -1.50 -2.10
CA LYS A 184 -12.50 -2.11 -3.41
C LYS A 184 -11.55 -1.65 -4.51
N PRO A 185 -10.24 -1.89 -4.38
CA PRO A 185 -9.30 -1.60 -5.45
C PRO A 185 -9.50 -2.54 -6.64
N ASP A 186 -9.30 -2.04 -7.85
CA ASP A 186 -9.34 -2.83 -9.08
C ASP A 186 -8.00 -3.53 -9.32
N VAL A 187 -6.91 -2.86 -8.95
CA VAL A 187 -5.54 -3.32 -9.18
C VAL A 187 -4.74 -3.31 -7.87
N LEU A 188 -4.02 -4.39 -7.60
CA LEU A 188 -3.06 -4.48 -6.52
C LEU A 188 -1.64 -4.61 -7.08
N ILE A 189 -0.71 -3.80 -6.58
CA ILE A 189 0.71 -3.88 -6.96
C ILE A 189 1.54 -4.04 -5.69
N PHE A 190 2.16 -5.20 -5.53
CA PHE A 190 2.99 -5.53 -4.37
C PHE A 190 4.46 -5.25 -4.67
N LEU A 191 4.98 -4.13 -4.16
CA LEU A 191 6.39 -3.77 -4.18
C LEU A 191 7.08 -4.37 -2.95
N THR A 192 7.09 -5.69 -2.83
CA THR A 192 7.45 -6.39 -1.60
C THR A 192 8.68 -7.27 -1.70
N GLY A 193 9.23 -7.42 -2.90
CA GLY A 193 10.46 -8.15 -3.13
C GLY A 193 10.30 -9.39 -4.01
N PRO A 194 11.43 -10.05 -4.34
CA PRO A 194 11.46 -11.13 -5.32
C PRO A 194 10.91 -12.44 -4.78
N GLY A 195 10.47 -13.27 -5.69
CA GLY A 195 10.20 -14.69 -5.47
C GLY A 195 9.19 -14.97 -4.36
N GLN A 196 9.34 -16.15 -3.78
CA GLN A 196 8.55 -16.61 -2.64
C GLN A 196 9.25 -16.23 -1.32
N ASN A 197 9.48 -14.94 -1.10
CA ASN A 197 10.06 -14.42 0.13
C ASN A 197 9.04 -14.37 1.28
N THR A 198 9.46 -13.90 2.45
CA THR A 198 8.59 -13.76 3.63
C THR A 198 7.35 -12.91 3.34
N TYR A 199 7.46 -11.83 2.55
CA TYR A 199 6.32 -10.98 2.23
C TYR A 199 5.35 -11.64 1.25
N TYR A 200 5.81 -12.59 0.42
CA TYR A 200 4.90 -13.39 -0.39
C TYR A 200 4.02 -14.30 0.47
N SER A 201 4.57 -14.88 1.55
CA SER A 201 3.72 -15.60 2.50
C SER A 201 2.68 -14.70 3.16
N TYR A 202 3.01 -13.42 3.44
CA TYR A 202 2.05 -12.46 3.97
C TYR A 202 0.96 -12.09 2.93
N ILE A 203 1.30 -12.04 1.63
CA ILE A 203 0.28 -11.90 0.58
C ILE A 203 -0.68 -13.10 0.63
N GLN A 204 -0.16 -14.33 0.68
CA GLN A 204 -0.99 -15.55 0.75
C GLN A 204 -1.83 -15.64 2.03
N GLU A 205 -1.39 -15.08 3.14
CA GLU A 205 -2.13 -15.02 4.38
C GLU A 205 -3.30 -14.03 4.36
N ASN A 206 -3.16 -12.93 3.59
CA ASN A 206 -4.15 -11.86 3.51
C ASN A 206 -5.09 -11.98 2.32
N PHE A 207 -4.71 -12.75 1.29
CA PHE A 207 -5.45 -12.86 0.03
C PHE A 207 -5.66 -14.32 -0.37
N ASN A 208 -6.80 -14.62 -0.93
CA ASN A 208 -7.03 -15.91 -1.58
C ASN A 208 -6.35 -15.91 -2.96
N VAL A 209 -5.05 -16.26 -2.96
CA VAL A 209 -4.24 -16.39 -4.17
C VAL A 209 -4.52 -17.73 -4.81
N LYS A 210 -5.07 -17.76 -6.03
CA LYS A 210 -5.39 -18.97 -6.78
C LYS A 210 -4.19 -19.40 -7.63
N GLY A 211 -3.81 -20.64 -7.53
CA GLY A 211 -2.72 -21.20 -8.34
C GLY A 211 -1.33 -20.65 -8.00
N SER A 212 -0.44 -20.76 -8.97
CA SER A 212 0.93 -20.24 -8.88
C SER A 212 1.03 -18.87 -9.54
N PRO A 213 1.99 -18.02 -9.12
CA PRO A 213 2.29 -16.79 -9.84
C PRO A 213 2.57 -17.06 -11.33
N MET A 214 2.19 -16.15 -12.19
CA MET A 214 2.39 -16.24 -13.64
C MET A 214 3.47 -15.26 -14.09
N PRO A 215 4.46 -15.69 -14.91
CA PRO A 215 5.51 -14.81 -15.39
C PRO A 215 4.93 -13.76 -16.35
N LEU A 216 5.52 -12.56 -16.38
CA LEU A 216 5.16 -11.48 -17.30
C LEU A 216 6.22 -11.29 -18.37
N ALA A 217 5.80 -11.28 -19.66
CA ALA A 217 6.60 -10.88 -20.80
C ALA A 217 8.02 -11.49 -20.85
N GLY A 218 8.16 -12.79 -20.56
CA GLY A 218 9.44 -13.48 -20.59
C GLY A 218 10.43 -13.12 -19.45
N ASN A 219 9.98 -12.36 -18.46
CA ASN A 219 10.77 -12.10 -17.26
C ASN A 219 10.77 -13.31 -16.32
N ASP A 220 11.77 -13.32 -15.43
CA ASP A 220 11.83 -14.29 -14.34
C ASP A 220 10.61 -14.10 -13.42
N ILE A 221 9.88 -15.18 -13.14
CA ILE A 221 8.72 -15.21 -12.26
C ILE A 221 9.06 -14.74 -10.84
N ASP A 222 10.31 -14.90 -10.42
CA ASP A 222 10.78 -14.40 -9.14
C ASP A 222 10.98 -12.87 -9.15
N ALA A 223 11.24 -12.30 -10.32
CA ALA A 223 11.48 -10.86 -10.46
C ALA A 223 10.16 -10.05 -10.57
N VAL A 224 9.25 -10.51 -11.42
CA VAL A 224 7.93 -9.92 -11.63
C VAL A 224 6.93 -10.99 -12.00
N ALA A 225 5.76 -10.95 -11.38
CA ALA A 225 4.70 -11.91 -11.68
C ALA A 225 3.30 -11.31 -11.51
N LYS A 226 2.37 -11.82 -12.29
CA LYS A 226 0.92 -11.65 -12.09
C LYS A 226 0.44 -12.67 -11.07
N LEU A 227 -0.48 -12.24 -10.20
CA LEU A 227 -1.15 -13.08 -9.21
C LEU A 227 -2.64 -13.14 -9.55
N ASP A 228 -3.24 -14.32 -9.42
CA ASP A 228 -4.69 -14.46 -9.46
C ASP A 228 -5.23 -14.34 -8.03
N ILE A 229 -5.81 -13.19 -7.71
CA ILE A 229 -6.38 -12.88 -6.39
C ILE A 229 -7.89 -12.77 -6.52
N GLU A 230 -8.62 -13.55 -5.74
CA GLU A 230 -10.07 -13.54 -5.74
C GLU A 230 -10.64 -12.14 -5.41
N GLY A 231 -11.55 -11.66 -6.26
CA GLY A 231 -12.22 -10.37 -6.07
C GLY A 231 -11.41 -9.15 -6.51
N VAL A 232 -10.26 -9.34 -7.16
CA VAL A 232 -9.41 -8.28 -7.69
C VAL A 232 -9.21 -8.50 -9.19
N SER A 233 -9.36 -7.45 -9.99
CA SER A 233 -9.24 -7.57 -11.45
C SER A 233 -7.81 -7.90 -11.88
N LEU A 234 -6.81 -7.20 -11.33
CA LEU A 234 -5.40 -7.43 -11.63
C LEU A 234 -4.55 -7.34 -10.36
N ALA A 235 -3.61 -8.25 -10.22
CA ALA A 235 -2.65 -8.19 -9.12
C ALA A 235 -1.24 -8.57 -9.59
N TYR A 236 -0.23 -7.83 -9.10
CA TYR A 236 1.16 -8.02 -9.49
C TYR A 236 2.09 -7.97 -8.29
N LYS A 237 3.18 -8.72 -8.35
CA LYS A 237 4.28 -8.61 -7.38
C LYS A 237 5.60 -8.32 -8.09
N THR A 238 6.46 -7.51 -7.49
CA THR A 238 7.80 -7.24 -7.98
C THR A 238 8.72 -6.74 -6.85
N TYR A 239 9.94 -6.36 -7.20
CA TYR A 239 10.93 -5.88 -6.27
C TYR A 239 10.51 -4.59 -5.54
N HIS A 240 10.86 -4.53 -4.27
CA HIS A 240 10.79 -3.27 -3.53
C HIS A 240 11.76 -2.24 -4.12
N PRO A 241 11.38 -0.96 -4.23
CA PRO A 241 12.23 0.07 -4.84
C PRO A 241 13.59 0.25 -4.18
N THR A 242 13.68 -0.03 -2.87
CA THR A 242 14.96 0.01 -2.13
C THR A 242 15.74 -1.30 -2.19
N ALA A 243 15.22 -2.33 -2.87
CA ALA A 243 15.94 -3.58 -3.00
C ALA A 243 17.32 -3.31 -3.63
N THR A 244 18.33 -3.65 -2.88
CA THR A 244 19.72 -3.62 -3.31
C THR A 244 20.21 -5.04 -3.46
N LYS A 245 21.21 -5.24 -4.26
CA LYS A 245 21.97 -6.49 -4.26
C LYS A 245 22.92 -6.48 -3.08
N ASP A 246 22.83 -7.44 -2.22
CA ASP A 246 23.99 -7.81 -1.40
C ASP A 246 25.02 -8.49 -2.33
N GLY A 247 26.20 -7.92 -2.44
CA GLY A 247 27.27 -8.39 -3.31
C GLY A 247 26.92 -8.22 -4.81
N ASP A 248 27.41 -9.13 -5.64
CA ASP A 248 27.30 -9.09 -7.12
C ASP A 248 25.87 -9.27 -7.70
N ARG A 249 24.87 -9.35 -6.85
CA ARG A 249 23.48 -9.57 -7.24
C ARG A 249 22.52 -8.38 -7.03
N GLY A 250 23.00 -7.11 -6.83
CA GLY A 250 22.14 -5.91 -6.70
C GLY A 250 21.27 -5.72 -7.93
N ILE A 251 19.97 -5.43 -7.78
CA ILE A 251 19.12 -5.05 -8.89
C ILE A 251 19.32 -3.58 -9.16
N LYS A 252 19.67 -3.25 -10.38
CA LYS A 252 19.80 -1.87 -10.83
C LYS A 252 18.43 -1.23 -10.95
N ASP A 253 18.35 0.08 -10.77
CA ASP A 253 17.08 0.79 -10.95
C ASP A 253 16.51 0.59 -12.37
N ALA A 254 17.36 0.49 -13.40
CA ALA A 254 16.94 0.19 -14.76
C ALA A 254 16.25 -1.19 -14.91
N GLU A 255 16.71 -2.20 -14.18
CA GLU A 255 16.05 -3.52 -14.19
C GLU A 255 14.69 -3.47 -13.50
N LYS A 256 14.56 -2.69 -12.40
CA LYS A 256 13.25 -2.49 -11.75
C LYS A 256 12.25 -1.80 -12.67
N TRP A 257 12.71 -0.82 -13.46
CA TRP A 257 11.90 -0.19 -14.48
C TRP A 257 11.45 -1.16 -15.56
N GLN A 258 12.31 -2.08 -15.98
CA GLN A 258 11.92 -3.15 -16.91
C GLN A 258 10.77 -4.01 -16.35
N TYR A 259 10.80 -4.34 -15.04
CA TYR A 259 9.73 -5.09 -14.39
C TYR A 259 8.44 -4.27 -14.27
N TYR A 260 8.54 -2.97 -13.99
CA TYR A 260 7.37 -2.10 -13.98
C TYR A 260 6.74 -2.00 -15.38
N HIS A 261 7.55 -1.89 -16.43
CA HIS A 261 7.03 -1.90 -17.81
C HIS A 261 6.30 -3.21 -18.15
N ALA A 262 6.80 -4.35 -17.71
CA ALA A 262 6.08 -5.62 -17.91
C ALA A 262 4.71 -5.63 -17.22
N ILE A 263 4.58 -5.00 -16.03
CA ILE A 263 3.28 -4.79 -15.38
C ILE A 263 2.40 -3.85 -16.21
N PHE A 264 2.93 -2.74 -16.72
CA PHE A 264 2.16 -1.78 -17.50
C PHE A 264 1.66 -2.36 -18.82
N ASP A 265 2.48 -3.16 -19.50
CA ASP A 265 2.10 -3.84 -20.74
C ASP A 265 0.92 -4.80 -20.49
N ASP A 266 1.00 -5.66 -19.46
CA ASP A 266 -0.10 -6.56 -19.08
C ASP A 266 -1.36 -5.79 -18.62
N MET A 267 -1.21 -4.71 -17.85
CA MET A 267 -2.35 -3.87 -17.45
C MET A 267 -3.06 -3.28 -18.67
N LYS A 268 -2.30 -2.77 -19.65
CA LYS A 268 -2.84 -2.17 -20.86
C LYS A 268 -3.68 -3.15 -21.66
N GLU A 269 -3.26 -4.40 -21.73
CA GLU A 269 -4.02 -5.46 -22.44
C GLU A 269 -5.37 -5.78 -21.78
N HIS A 270 -5.53 -5.45 -20.48
CA HIS A 270 -6.72 -5.80 -19.69
C HIS A 270 -7.60 -4.60 -19.29
N LEU A 271 -7.25 -3.37 -19.72
CA LEU A 271 -8.00 -2.16 -19.30
C LEU A 271 -9.45 -2.18 -19.79
N ASP A 272 -9.69 -2.62 -21.02
CA ASP A 272 -11.05 -2.70 -21.58
C ASP A 272 -11.95 -3.57 -20.71
N ASP A 273 -11.44 -4.69 -20.23
CA ASP A 273 -12.18 -5.59 -19.35
C ASP A 273 -12.52 -4.93 -18.01
N ILE A 274 -11.60 -4.14 -17.46
CA ILE A 274 -11.82 -3.43 -16.19
C ILE A 274 -12.89 -2.35 -16.36
N PHE A 275 -12.81 -1.55 -17.41
CA PHE A 275 -13.75 -0.44 -17.62
C PHE A 275 -15.13 -0.91 -18.08
N ASN A 276 -15.23 -2.01 -18.82
CA ASN A 276 -16.51 -2.53 -19.32
C ASN A 276 -17.27 -3.38 -18.29
N ASN A 277 -16.60 -3.86 -17.23
CA ASN A 277 -17.23 -4.67 -16.18
C ASN A 277 -17.68 -3.86 -14.95
N LYS A 278 -17.62 -2.53 -15.01
CA LYS A 278 -18.14 -1.59 -14.00
C LYS A 278 -19.45 -0.99 -14.43
#